data_a01f1224a6c466d26980fdf71bccd236
#
_entry.id   a01f1224a6c466d26980fdf71bccd236
#
_cell.length_a   1.000
_cell.length_b   1.000
_cell.length_c   1.000
_cell.angle_alpha   90.00
_cell.angle_beta   90.00
_cell.angle_gamma   90.00
#
_symmetry.space_group_name_H-M   'P 1'
#
loop_
_entity.id
_entity.type
_entity.pdbx_description
1 polymer ?
#
loop_
_entity_poly.entity_id
_entity_poly.type
_entity_poly.pdbx_seq_one_letter_code
_entity_poly.pdbx_strand_id
1 'polypeptide(L)'
;MAGENRAPVTVIGLGAMGQALAGAFLAAGHPTTVWNRSAHKADALVARGAVRARTPAEAVKAGELVVVCVVDYEVSQAILEPLGAELAGRALVNLTSDTPERAREAAAWAAGRGIDYLDGAIMVPTPVIGSPQALLLYSGSRSVFEAYEATLKALGGNNRYLGADHGVAPLYDLALLNVFYSSMAAMVHSLALVGADGVTAKEFLPYIKEFFALLPAMADQVADGIDNRNYPGDLGNLTMEAAGVDHILETSEARGLDSGPLAAVRALMGRAIADGRGGDGFASVIEDIRKPVA
;
A
#
# COMPACT_ATOMS: atom_id res chain seq x y z
N MET A 1 -7.18 -38.59 4.42
CA MET A 1 -6.82 -37.18 4.72
C MET A 1 -8.12 -36.50 5.03
N ALA A 2 -8.35 -36.10 6.29
CA ALA A 2 -9.51 -35.34 6.70
C ALA A 2 -9.48 -34.01 5.93
N GLY A 3 -10.56 -33.71 5.19
CA GLY A 3 -10.71 -32.42 4.53
C GLY A 3 -10.67 -31.33 5.60
N GLU A 4 -9.61 -30.51 5.58
CA GLU A 4 -9.59 -29.26 6.35
C GLU A 4 -10.85 -28.49 5.97
N ASN A 5 -11.74 -28.29 6.94
CA ASN A 5 -12.97 -27.53 6.76
C ASN A 5 -12.54 -26.06 6.50
N ARG A 6 -12.43 -25.69 5.23
CA ARG A 6 -11.97 -24.37 4.83
C ARG A 6 -13.10 -23.38 5.02
N ALA A 7 -12.86 -22.33 5.79
CA ALA A 7 -13.84 -21.30 6.10
C ALA A 7 -14.46 -20.73 4.81
N PRO A 8 -15.81 -20.59 4.74
CA PRO A 8 -16.46 -19.90 3.64
C PRO A 8 -16.09 -18.41 3.63
N VAL A 9 -15.68 -17.91 2.47
CA VAL A 9 -15.25 -16.52 2.27
C VAL A 9 -16.22 -15.78 1.35
N THR A 10 -16.53 -14.56 1.70
CA THR A 10 -17.22 -13.62 0.82
C THR A 10 -16.28 -12.52 0.39
N VAL A 11 -16.25 -12.19 -0.91
CA VAL A 11 -15.51 -11.03 -1.45
C VAL A 11 -16.48 -10.02 -2.02
N ILE A 12 -16.48 -8.81 -1.46
CA ILE A 12 -17.27 -7.66 -1.89
C ILE A 12 -16.36 -6.67 -2.63
N GLY A 13 -16.73 -6.36 -3.88
CA GLY A 13 -15.91 -5.57 -4.78
C GLY A 13 -15.08 -6.45 -5.72
N LEU A 14 -15.34 -6.34 -7.03
CA LEU A 14 -14.68 -7.12 -8.08
C LEU A 14 -14.02 -6.19 -9.11
N GLY A 15 -13.27 -5.21 -8.60
CA GLY A 15 -12.23 -4.54 -9.37
C GLY A 15 -11.09 -5.52 -9.70
N ALA A 16 -10.03 -5.08 -10.36
CA ALA A 16 -8.90 -5.95 -10.69
C ALA A 16 -8.35 -6.67 -9.44
N MET A 17 -8.18 -5.95 -8.33
CA MET A 17 -7.69 -6.51 -7.08
C MET A 17 -8.69 -7.48 -6.45
N GLY A 18 -9.97 -7.11 -6.32
CA GLY A 18 -10.99 -7.99 -5.74
C GLY A 18 -11.17 -9.30 -6.52
N GLN A 19 -11.02 -9.28 -7.85
CA GLN A 19 -11.01 -10.49 -8.66
C GLN A 19 -9.79 -11.38 -8.36
N ALA A 20 -8.60 -10.78 -8.16
CA ALA A 20 -7.39 -11.50 -7.78
C ALA A 20 -7.54 -12.15 -6.39
N LEU A 21 -8.08 -11.42 -5.41
CA LEU A 21 -8.35 -11.94 -4.06
C LEU A 21 -9.34 -13.12 -4.08
N ALA A 22 -10.49 -12.97 -4.75
CA ALA A 22 -11.46 -14.04 -4.89
C ALA A 22 -10.87 -15.25 -5.62
N GLY A 23 -10.07 -14.99 -6.66
CA GLY A 23 -9.36 -16.04 -7.39
C GLY A 23 -8.36 -16.81 -6.56
N ALA A 24 -7.68 -16.16 -5.62
CA ALA A 24 -6.74 -16.77 -4.69
C ALA A 24 -7.46 -17.66 -3.65
N PHE A 25 -8.57 -17.21 -3.08
CA PHE A 25 -9.40 -18.03 -2.18
C PHE A 25 -9.93 -19.27 -2.89
N LEU A 26 -10.43 -19.14 -4.13
CA LEU A 26 -10.87 -20.28 -4.94
C LEU A 26 -9.73 -21.28 -5.18
N ALA A 27 -8.56 -20.79 -5.59
CA ALA A 27 -7.39 -21.63 -5.85
C ALA A 27 -6.92 -22.37 -4.60
N ALA A 28 -7.05 -21.74 -3.43
CA ALA A 28 -6.80 -22.36 -2.13
C ALA A 28 -7.92 -23.30 -1.67
N GLY A 29 -9.06 -23.40 -2.42
CA GLY A 29 -10.16 -24.32 -2.16
C GLY A 29 -11.17 -23.83 -1.12
N HIS A 30 -11.19 -22.53 -0.81
CA HIS A 30 -12.23 -21.97 0.04
C HIS A 30 -13.57 -21.86 -0.72
N PRO A 31 -14.72 -22.25 -0.11
CA PRO A 31 -16.03 -21.89 -0.63
C PRO A 31 -16.11 -20.35 -0.74
N THR A 32 -16.18 -19.83 -1.97
CA THR A 32 -16.05 -18.41 -2.23
C THR A 32 -17.32 -17.83 -2.83
N THR A 33 -17.94 -16.90 -2.11
CA THR A 33 -19.07 -16.10 -2.61
C THR A 33 -18.57 -14.72 -3.02
N VAL A 34 -19.08 -14.21 -4.12
CA VAL A 34 -18.64 -12.91 -4.65
C VAL A 34 -19.83 -12.01 -4.94
N TRP A 35 -19.65 -10.71 -4.67
CA TRP A 35 -20.61 -9.69 -5.04
C TRP A 35 -19.94 -8.44 -5.58
N ASN A 36 -20.55 -7.86 -6.59
CA ASN A 36 -20.19 -6.55 -7.13
C ASN A 36 -21.41 -5.85 -7.72
N ARG A 37 -21.47 -4.53 -7.65
CA ARG A 37 -22.55 -3.73 -8.25
C ARG A 37 -22.78 -4.07 -9.72
N SER A 38 -21.72 -4.24 -10.50
CA SER A 38 -21.79 -4.74 -11.90
C SER A 38 -21.63 -6.26 -11.90
N ALA A 39 -22.74 -6.97 -12.01
CA ALA A 39 -22.80 -8.44 -11.83
C ALA A 39 -21.87 -9.23 -12.80
N HIS A 40 -21.70 -8.75 -14.05
CA HIS A 40 -20.87 -9.41 -15.07
C HIS A 40 -19.40 -9.54 -14.65
N LYS A 41 -18.90 -8.70 -13.73
CA LYS A 41 -17.52 -8.82 -13.23
C LYS A 41 -17.26 -10.12 -12.46
N ALA A 42 -18.32 -10.82 -12.04
CA ALA A 42 -18.20 -12.13 -11.40
C ALA A 42 -18.11 -13.31 -12.39
N ASP A 43 -18.37 -13.13 -13.68
CA ASP A 43 -18.56 -14.23 -14.64
C ASP A 43 -17.37 -15.19 -14.71
N ALA A 44 -16.15 -14.65 -14.80
CA ALA A 44 -14.92 -15.45 -14.81
C ALA A 44 -14.66 -16.21 -13.51
N LEU A 45 -15.06 -15.65 -12.35
CA LEU A 45 -14.94 -16.31 -11.06
C LEU A 45 -15.99 -17.40 -10.88
N VAL A 46 -17.21 -17.17 -11.35
CA VAL A 46 -18.29 -18.18 -11.35
C VAL A 46 -17.90 -19.38 -12.21
N ALA A 47 -17.31 -19.15 -13.39
CA ALA A 47 -16.79 -20.24 -14.23
C ALA A 47 -15.68 -21.07 -13.53
N ARG A 48 -15.03 -20.51 -12.49
CA ARG A 48 -14.02 -21.18 -11.66
C ARG A 48 -14.58 -21.74 -10.34
N GLY A 49 -15.90 -21.68 -10.13
CA GLY A 49 -16.57 -22.26 -8.97
C GLY A 49 -17.01 -21.25 -7.88
N ALA A 50 -16.88 -19.95 -8.08
CA ALA A 50 -17.45 -18.97 -7.15
C ALA A 50 -18.98 -18.95 -7.23
N VAL A 51 -19.61 -18.64 -6.11
CA VAL A 51 -21.05 -18.36 -6.05
C VAL A 51 -21.28 -16.86 -6.19
N ARG A 52 -22.07 -16.46 -7.18
CA ARG A 52 -22.48 -15.06 -7.31
C ARG A 52 -23.68 -14.78 -6.43
N ALA A 53 -23.55 -13.88 -5.48
CA ALA A 53 -24.68 -13.34 -4.73
C ALA A 53 -25.39 -12.25 -5.56
N ARG A 54 -26.73 -12.18 -5.42
CA ARG A 54 -27.57 -11.18 -6.09
C ARG A 54 -27.54 -9.84 -5.37
N THR A 55 -27.39 -9.89 -4.04
CA THR A 55 -27.35 -8.70 -3.18
C THR A 55 -26.14 -8.76 -2.24
N PRO A 56 -25.66 -7.61 -1.74
CA PRO A 56 -24.59 -7.62 -0.73
C PRO A 56 -25.01 -8.33 0.56
N ALA A 57 -26.30 -8.29 0.94
CA ALA A 57 -26.81 -9.02 2.09
C ALA A 57 -26.73 -10.55 1.91
N GLU A 58 -27.07 -11.07 0.72
CA GLU A 58 -26.87 -12.49 0.41
C GLU A 58 -25.38 -12.86 0.48
N ALA A 59 -24.51 -12.00 -0.03
CA ALA A 59 -23.08 -12.23 0.01
C ALA A 59 -22.53 -12.33 1.43
N VAL A 60 -22.90 -11.37 2.29
CA VAL A 60 -22.47 -11.36 3.71
C VAL A 60 -22.94 -12.61 4.44
N LYS A 61 -24.19 -13.06 4.21
CA LYS A 61 -24.74 -14.25 4.86
C LYS A 61 -24.04 -15.56 4.47
N ALA A 62 -23.41 -15.60 3.31
CA ALA A 62 -22.77 -16.81 2.78
C ALA A 62 -21.38 -17.07 3.34
N GLY A 63 -20.67 -16.05 3.85
CA GLY A 63 -19.30 -16.18 4.36
C GLY A 63 -19.20 -16.03 5.87
N GLU A 64 -18.28 -16.73 6.48
CA GLU A 64 -17.85 -16.48 7.86
C GLU A 64 -16.86 -15.31 7.90
N LEU A 65 -16.00 -15.23 6.88
CA LEU A 65 -15.06 -14.15 6.62
C LEU A 65 -15.58 -13.30 5.46
N VAL A 66 -15.84 -12.03 5.69
CA VAL A 66 -16.22 -11.05 4.66
C VAL A 66 -15.02 -10.16 4.35
N VAL A 67 -14.55 -10.21 3.11
CA VAL A 67 -13.45 -9.38 2.61
C VAL A 67 -14.02 -8.31 1.70
N VAL A 68 -13.69 -7.06 1.96
CA VAL A 68 -14.10 -5.91 1.15
C VAL A 68 -12.86 -5.30 0.48
N CYS A 69 -12.95 -5.07 -0.84
CA CYS A 69 -11.92 -4.40 -1.61
C CYS A 69 -12.59 -3.58 -2.72
N VAL A 70 -12.78 -2.30 -2.46
CA VAL A 70 -13.44 -1.34 -3.34
C VAL A 70 -12.52 -0.13 -3.58
N VAL A 71 -13.04 0.96 -4.17
CA VAL A 71 -12.19 2.09 -4.55
C VAL A 71 -11.74 2.94 -3.35
N ASP A 72 -12.62 3.14 -2.37
CA ASP A 72 -12.40 3.93 -1.16
C ASP A 72 -13.35 3.52 -0.01
N TYR A 73 -13.15 4.11 1.16
CA TYR A 73 -13.98 3.85 2.34
C TYR A 73 -15.40 4.42 2.24
N GLU A 74 -15.63 5.46 1.47
CA GLU A 74 -16.97 6.00 1.24
C GLU A 74 -17.84 4.96 0.51
N VAL A 75 -17.30 4.34 -0.54
CA VAL A 75 -17.97 3.24 -1.26
C VAL A 75 -18.11 2.01 -0.36
N SER A 76 -17.08 1.67 0.42
CA SER A 76 -17.13 0.57 1.38
C SER A 76 -18.25 0.78 2.39
N GLN A 77 -18.33 1.95 3.01
CA GLN A 77 -19.34 2.30 4.01
C GLN A 77 -20.74 2.32 3.40
N ALA A 78 -20.92 2.89 2.22
CA ALA A 78 -22.22 2.90 1.54
C ALA A 78 -22.76 1.49 1.27
N ILE A 79 -21.89 0.50 1.05
CA ILE A 79 -22.27 -0.90 0.87
C ILE A 79 -22.57 -1.57 2.23
N LEU A 80 -21.73 -1.33 3.24
CA LEU A 80 -21.72 -2.09 4.49
C LEU A 80 -22.67 -1.51 5.55
N GLU A 81 -22.91 -0.21 5.57
CA GLU A 81 -23.73 0.45 6.60
C GLU A 81 -25.15 -0.13 6.69
N PRO A 82 -25.86 -0.40 5.56
CA PRO A 82 -27.17 -1.03 5.60
C PRO A 82 -27.16 -2.50 6.08
N LEU A 83 -25.98 -3.12 6.17
CA LEU A 83 -25.79 -4.55 6.46
C LEU A 83 -25.29 -4.80 7.89
N GLY A 84 -25.35 -3.82 8.77
CA GLY A 84 -24.84 -3.95 10.14
C GLY A 84 -25.42 -5.13 10.91
N ALA A 85 -26.69 -5.44 10.72
CA ALA A 85 -27.34 -6.59 11.35
C ALA A 85 -26.86 -7.94 10.78
N GLU A 86 -26.64 -8.02 9.47
CA GLU A 86 -26.15 -9.22 8.79
C GLU A 86 -24.66 -9.48 9.07
N LEU A 87 -23.91 -8.44 9.35
CA LEU A 87 -22.48 -8.50 9.69
C LEU A 87 -22.23 -8.81 11.16
N ALA A 88 -23.21 -8.59 12.04
CA ALA A 88 -23.05 -8.87 13.46
C ALA A 88 -22.60 -10.31 13.72
N GLY A 89 -21.54 -10.48 14.51
CA GLY A 89 -20.93 -11.78 14.81
C GLY A 89 -20.13 -12.41 13.66
N ARG A 90 -19.82 -11.64 12.60
CA ARG A 90 -18.95 -12.05 11.49
C ARG A 90 -17.62 -11.30 11.51
N ALA A 91 -16.61 -11.92 10.92
CA ALA A 91 -15.34 -11.27 10.69
C ALA A 91 -15.39 -10.46 9.38
N LEU A 92 -15.10 -9.17 9.49
CA LEU A 92 -15.02 -8.25 8.36
C LEU A 92 -13.56 -7.80 8.20
N VAL A 93 -12.95 -8.12 7.06
CA VAL A 93 -11.63 -7.66 6.67
C VAL A 93 -11.76 -6.64 5.55
N ASN A 94 -11.36 -5.41 5.80
CA ASN A 94 -11.37 -4.35 4.81
C ASN A 94 -9.96 -4.20 4.20
N LEU A 95 -9.84 -4.49 2.91
CA LEU A 95 -8.61 -4.36 2.12
C LEU A 95 -8.70 -3.19 1.12
N THR A 96 -9.53 -2.21 1.46
CA THR A 96 -9.65 -0.96 0.69
C THR A 96 -8.61 0.03 1.18
N SER A 97 -7.82 0.61 0.28
CA SER A 97 -6.84 1.65 0.64
C SER A 97 -7.54 2.98 0.90
N ASP A 98 -7.25 3.60 2.04
CA ASP A 98 -7.72 4.95 2.42
C ASP A 98 -6.86 5.49 3.60
N THR A 99 -7.30 6.58 4.24
CA THR A 99 -6.57 7.21 5.35
C THR A 99 -6.71 6.43 6.67
N PRO A 100 -5.72 6.54 7.57
CA PRO A 100 -5.78 5.96 8.92
C PRO A 100 -7.01 6.40 9.72
N GLU A 101 -7.42 7.66 9.55
CA GLU A 101 -8.58 8.24 10.25
C GLU A 101 -9.87 7.52 9.83
N ARG A 102 -10.07 7.31 8.54
CA ARG A 102 -11.25 6.60 8.01
C ARG A 102 -11.28 5.13 8.44
N ALA A 103 -10.12 4.49 8.55
CA ALA A 103 -10.03 3.14 9.09
C ALA A 103 -10.48 3.06 10.55
N ARG A 104 -10.07 4.04 11.39
CA ARG A 104 -10.53 4.13 12.79
C ARG A 104 -12.03 4.42 12.89
N GLU A 105 -12.58 5.28 12.03
CA GLU A 105 -14.01 5.55 11.94
C GLU A 105 -14.80 4.29 11.57
N ALA A 106 -14.34 3.53 10.56
CA ALA A 106 -14.95 2.27 10.16
C ALA A 106 -14.89 1.22 11.29
N ALA A 107 -13.78 1.15 12.00
CA ALA A 107 -13.64 0.28 13.17
C ALA A 107 -14.59 0.65 14.30
N ALA A 108 -14.77 1.93 14.60
CA ALA A 108 -15.74 2.41 15.59
C ALA A 108 -17.16 2.08 15.18
N TRP A 109 -17.50 2.26 13.91
CA TRP A 109 -18.81 1.86 13.35
C TRP A 109 -19.05 0.35 13.51
N ALA A 110 -18.06 -0.49 13.21
CA ALA A 110 -18.13 -1.94 13.33
C ALA A 110 -18.31 -2.38 14.80
N ALA A 111 -17.51 -1.81 15.71
CA ALA A 111 -17.58 -2.10 17.14
C ALA A 111 -18.96 -1.79 17.74
N GLY A 112 -19.59 -0.67 17.35
CA GLY A 112 -20.93 -0.30 17.78
C GLY A 112 -22.04 -1.26 17.31
N ARG A 113 -21.71 -2.23 16.44
CA ARG A 113 -22.63 -3.23 15.87
C ARG A 113 -22.24 -4.67 16.16
N GLY A 114 -21.22 -4.89 16.99
CA GLY A 114 -20.72 -6.22 17.30
C GLY A 114 -20.13 -6.96 16.11
N ILE A 115 -19.50 -6.21 15.20
CA ILE A 115 -18.78 -6.74 14.03
C ILE A 115 -17.30 -6.85 14.39
N ASP A 116 -16.74 -8.03 14.21
CA ASP A 116 -15.31 -8.28 14.37
C ASP A 116 -14.53 -7.71 13.16
N TYR A 117 -13.85 -6.58 13.35
CA TYR A 117 -13.25 -5.81 12.26
C TYR A 117 -11.73 -5.87 12.25
N LEU A 118 -11.16 -6.12 11.08
CA LEU A 118 -9.73 -6.09 10.81
C LEU A 118 -9.49 -5.20 9.58
N ASP A 119 -8.57 -4.28 9.69
CA ASP A 119 -8.11 -3.48 8.56
C ASP A 119 -6.88 -4.09 7.91
N GLY A 120 -6.69 -3.87 6.61
CA GLY A 120 -5.52 -4.36 5.93
C GLY A 120 -5.16 -3.61 4.65
N ALA A 121 -3.90 -3.73 4.28
CA ALA A 121 -3.31 -3.12 3.10
C ALA A 121 -2.62 -4.16 2.23
N ILE A 122 -2.73 -4.02 0.91
CA ILE A 122 -2.16 -4.92 -0.09
C ILE A 122 -0.96 -4.24 -0.74
N MET A 123 0.25 -4.71 -0.43
CA MET A 123 1.50 -4.08 -0.87
C MET A 123 2.07 -4.69 -2.17
N VAL A 124 1.22 -5.35 -2.97
CA VAL A 124 1.65 -5.99 -4.22
C VAL A 124 0.62 -5.77 -5.34
N PRO A 125 1.05 -5.76 -6.62
CA PRO A 125 0.12 -5.71 -7.74
C PRO A 125 -0.66 -7.03 -7.90
N THR A 126 -1.80 -6.96 -8.58
CA THR A 126 -2.73 -8.08 -8.75
C THR A 126 -2.12 -9.42 -9.18
N PRO A 127 -1.10 -9.48 -10.09
CA PRO A 127 -0.53 -10.76 -10.50
C PRO A 127 0.26 -11.49 -9.40
N VAL A 128 0.62 -10.77 -8.32
CA VAL A 128 1.42 -11.34 -7.22
C VAL A 128 0.52 -11.90 -6.11
N ILE A 129 -0.77 -11.58 -6.10
CA ILE A 129 -1.74 -12.11 -5.11
C ILE A 129 -1.77 -13.64 -5.18
N GLY A 130 -1.75 -14.29 -4.02
CA GLY A 130 -1.69 -15.73 -3.86
C GLY A 130 -0.28 -16.31 -3.90
N SER A 131 0.74 -15.52 -4.21
CA SER A 131 2.13 -15.97 -4.22
C SER A 131 2.79 -15.91 -2.83
N PRO A 132 3.87 -16.67 -2.58
CA PRO A 132 4.63 -16.56 -1.32
C PRO A 132 5.20 -15.17 -1.06
N GLN A 133 5.43 -14.37 -2.11
CA GLN A 133 6.00 -13.03 -2.03
C GLN A 133 4.97 -11.94 -1.75
N ALA A 134 3.67 -12.25 -1.86
CA ALA A 134 2.64 -11.26 -1.63
C ALA A 134 2.65 -10.79 -0.17
N LEU A 135 2.94 -9.49 0.01
CA LEU A 135 2.93 -8.81 1.29
C LEU A 135 1.56 -8.18 1.52
N LEU A 136 0.93 -8.58 2.63
CA LEU A 136 -0.29 -7.96 3.14
C LEU A 136 -0.07 -7.56 4.59
N LEU A 137 -0.49 -6.36 4.93
CA LEU A 137 -0.39 -5.77 6.25
C LEU A 137 -1.77 -5.75 6.89
N TYR A 138 -1.85 -6.04 8.19
CA TYR A 138 -3.12 -6.05 8.92
C TYR A 138 -2.99 -5.32 10.25
N SER A 139 -4.04 -4.62 10.65
CA SER A 139 -4.13 -3.99 11.97
C SER A 139 -5.57 -4.00 12.49
N GLY A 140 -5.73 -3.92 13.82
CA GLY A 140 -7.00 -3.96 14.49
C GLY A 140 -7.21 -5.23 15.32
N SER A 141 -8.32 -5.95 15.16
CA SER A 141 -8.64 -7.13 15.97
C SER A 141 -7.63 -8.26 15.80
N ARG A 142 -6.80 -8.49 16.83
CA ARG A 142 -5.85 -9.61 16.85
C ARG A 142 -6.57 -10.96 16.80
N SER A 143 -7.70 -11.08 17.48
CA SER A 143 -8.50 -12.32 17.50
C SER A 143 -9.02 -12.68 16.11
N VAL A 144 -9.44 -11.70 15.30
CA VAL A 144 -9.82 -11.93 13.91
C VAL A 144 -8.62 -12.36 13.08
N PHE A 145 -7.48 -11.66 13.22
CA PHE A 145 -6.27 -12.03 12.48
C PHE A 145 -5.85 -13.47 12.78
N GLU A 146 -5.76 -13.85 14.04
CA GLU A 146 -5.35 -15.20 14.47
C GLU A 146 -6.37 -16.28 14.06
N ALA A 147 -7.67 -16.01 14.18
CA ALA A 147 -8.72 -16.94 13.78
C ALA A 147 -8.73 -17.24 12.27
N TYR A 148 -8.40 -16.25 11.45
CA TYR A 148 -8.44 -16.36 10.00
C TYR A 148 -7.06 -16.35 9.33
N GLU A 149 -5.95 -16.42 10.09
CA GLU A 149 -4.59 -16.40 9.53
C GLU A 149 -4.40 -17.46 8.44
N ALA A 150 -4.86 -18.68 8.67
CA ALA A 150 -4.77 -19.76 7.69
C ALA A 150 -5.54 -19.47 6.40
N THR A 151 -6.71 -18.79 6.51
CA THR A 151 -7.52 -18.36 5.36
C THR A 151 -6.87 -17.20 4.64
N LEU A 152 -6.37 -16.20 5.37
CA LEU A 152 -5.68 -15.03 4.81
C LEU A 152 -4.37 -15.41 4.11
N LYS A 153 -3.71 -16.50 4.49
CA LYS A 153 -2.54 -17.07 3.79
C LYS A 153 -2.83 -17.43 2.33
N ALA A 154 -4.09 -17.65 1.97
CA ALA A 154 -4.48 -17.83 0.56
C ALA A 154 -4.18 -16.58 -0.29
N LEU A 155 -4.19 -15.38 0.30
CA LEU A 155 -3.91 -14.13 -0.39
C LEU A 155 -2.42 -13.85 -0.59
N GLY A 156 -1.57 -14.43 0.29
CA GLY A 156 -0.13 -14.28 0.20
C GLY A 156 0.63 -14.95 1.34
N GLY A 157 1.88 -15.30 1.07
CA GLY A 157 2.76 -15.95 2.05
C GLY A 157 3.33 -15.01 3.11
N ASN A 158 3.26 -13.69 2.92
CA ASN A 158 3.87 -12.70 3.80
C ASN A 158 2.80 -11.79 4.43
N ASN A 159 2.04 -12.33 5.38
CA ASN A 159 1.04 -11.59 6.14
C ASN A 159 1.66 -11.05 7.43
N ARG A 160 1.49 -9.75 7.71
CA ARG A 160 2.06 -9.05 8.87
C ARG A 160 0.96 -8.41 9.69
N TYR A 161 0.85 -8.77 10.96
CA TYR A 161 0.01 -8.07 11.92
C TYR A 161 0.81 -6.96 12.61
N LEU A 162 0.32 -5.71 12.50
CA LEU A 162 1.04 -4.50 12.93
C LEU A 162 0.57 -3.94 14.28
N GLY A 163 -0.50 -4.47 14.84
CA GLY A 163 -1.00 -4.00 16.13
C GLY A 163 -2.50 -3.74 16.18
N ALA A 164 -2.99 -3.32 17.35
CA ALA A 164 -4.42 -3.22 17.64
C ALA A 164 -5.10 -1.94 17.08
N ASP A 165 -4.36 -0.90 16.78
CA ASP A 165 -4.92 0.31 16.16
C ASP A 165 -5.18 0.07 14.68
N HIS A 166 -6.43 0.13 14.28
CA HIS A 166 -6.88 -0.10 12.89
C HIS A 166 -6.26 0.85 11.87
N GLY A 167 -5.79 2.03 12.28
CA GLY A 167 -5.14 2.99 11.40
C GLY A 167 -3.69 2.65 11.02
N VAL A 168 -3.06 1.63 11.64
CA VAL A 168 -1.63 1.36 11.41
C VAL A 168 -1.37 0.74 10.04
N ALA A 169 -2.19 -0.22 9.58
CA ALA A 169 -2.01 -0.82 8.26
C ALA A 169 -2.21 0.22 7.13
N PRO A 170 -3.27 1.06 7.13
CA PRO A 170 -3.39 2.18 6.19
C PRO A 170 -2.24 3.19 6.26
N LEU A 171 -1.72 3.50 7.45
CA LEU A 171 -0.56 4.39 7.58
C LEU A 171 0.68 3.83 6.86
N TYR A 172 0.95 2.54 7.05
CA TYR A 172 2.05 1.86 6.37
C TYR A 172 1.82 1.78 4.85
N ASP A 173 0.58 1.52 4.41
CA ASP A 173 0.19 1.56 3.00
C ASP A 173 0.55 2.89 2.37
N LEU A 174 0.03 3.99 2.91
CA LEU A 174 0.26 5.33 2.37
C LEU A 174 1.75 5.74 2.41
N ALA A 175 2.48 5.38 3.48
CA ALA A 175 3.91 5.66 3.57
C ALA A 175 4.71 4.88 2.50
N LEU A 176 4.41 3.60 2.29
CA LEU A 176 5.06 2.78 1.27
C LEU A 176 4.65 3.19 -0.15
N LEU A 177 3.39 3.58 -0.36
CA LEU A 177 2.93 4.15 -1.63
C LEU A 177 3.63 5.49 -1.95
N ASN A 178 3.90 6.33 -0.95
CA ASN A 178 4.70 7.54 -1.14
C ASN A 178 6.12 7.19 -1.65
N VAL A 179 6.79 6.21 -1.04
CA VAL A 179 8.10 5.73 -1.52
C VAL A 179 7.99 5.23 -2.96
N PHE A 180 6.97 4.43 -3.26
CA PHE A 180 6.76 3.87 -4.60
C PHE A 180 6.55 4.96 -5.65
N TYR A 181 5.58 5.87 -5.47
CA TYR A 181 5.27 6.90 -6.46
C TYR A 181 6.39 7.91 -6.64
N SER A 182 7.07 8.30 -5.55
CA SER A 182 8.22 9.19 -5.63
C SER A 182 9.38 8.55 -6.40
N SER A 183 9.66 7.27 -6.15
CA SER A 183 10.68 6.51 -6.89
C SER A 183 10.31 6.33 -8.37
N MET A 184 9.02 6.06 -8.67
CA MET A 184 8.54 5.96 -10.05
C MET A 184 8.65 7.29 -10.79
N ALA A 185 8.32 8.41 -10.14
CA ALA A 185 8.47 9.75 -10.73
C ALA A 185 9.94 10.04 -11.04
N ALA A 186 10.85 9.76 -10.10
CA ALA A 186 12.29 9.92 -10.31
C ALA A 186 12.81 9.06 -11.47
N MET A 187 12.39 7.79 -11.55
CA MET A 187 12.77 6.88 -12.63
C MET A 187 12.28 7.37 -13.99
N VAL A 188 11.02 7.77 -14.11
CA VAL A 188 10.42 8.27 -15.36
C VAL A 188 11.12 9.55 -15.80
N HIS A 189 11.39 10.48 -14.88
CA HIS A 189 12.14 11.69 -15.17
C HIS A 189 13.57 11.38 -15.69
N SER A 190 14.28 10.45 -15.03
CA SER A 190 15.62 10.04 -15.46
C SER A 190 15.62 9.42 -16.85
N LEU A 191 14.60 8.62 -17.20
CA LEU A 191 14.44 8.06 -18.54
C LEU A 191 14.15 9.15 -19.59
N ALA A 192 13.38 10.17 -19.24
CA ALA A 192 13.14 11.32 -20.11
C ALA A 192 14.42 12.13 -20.32
N LEU A 193 15.22 12.31 -19.25
CA LEU A 193 16.48 13.06 -19.29
C LEU A 193 17.48 12.44 -20.26
N VAL A 194 17.75 11.14 -20.14
CA VAL A 194 18.67 10.45 -21.05
C VAL A 194 18.08 10.31 -22.47
N GLY A 195 16.75 10.18 -22.57
CA GLY A 195 16.03 10.10 -23.84
C GLY A 195 16.14 11.36 -24.69
N ALA A 196 16.26 12.53 -24.03
CA ALA A 196 16.44 13.80 -24.74
C ALA A 196 17.78 13.84 -25.52
N ASP A 197 18.79 13.06 -25.12
CA ASP A 197 20.06 12.91 -25.80
C ASP A 197 20.12 11.60 -26.65
N GLY A 198 18.98 10.95 -26.90
CA GLY A 198 18.87 9.81 -27.80
C GLY A 198 19.15 8.43 -27.17
N VAL A 199 19.37 8.37 -25.84
CA VAL A 199 19.55 7.08 -25.15
C VAL A 199 18.17 6.44 -24.89
N THR A 200 17.99 5.20 -25.33
CA THR A 200 16.71 4.51 -25.13
C THR A 200 16.52 4.07 -23.67
N ALA A 201 15.26 3.96 -23.26
CA ALA A 201 14.92 3.47 -21.92
C ALA A 201 15.51 2.07 -21.64
N LYS A 202 15.58 1.19 -22.67
CA LYS A 202 16.13 -0.17 -22.53
C LYS A 202 17.65 -0.17 -22.33
N GLU A 203 18.35 0.75 -22.95
CA GLU A 203 19.81 0.90 -22.79
C GLU A 203 20.15 1.42 -21.38
N PHE A 204 19.34 2.34 -20.83
CA PHE A 204 19.59 2.91 -19.51
C PHE A 204 19.06 2.04 -18.35
N LEU A 205 18.06 1.18 -18.59
CA LEU A 205 17.43 0.36 -17.54
C LEU A 205 18.39 -0.48 -16.67
N PRO A 206 19.47 -1.12 -17.19
CA PRO A 206 20.42 -1.85 -16.35
C PRO A 206 21.03 -0.99 -15.24
N TYR A 207 21.43 0.23 -15.57
CA TYR A 207 22.04 1.18 -14.63
C TYR A 207 21.07 1.61 -13.54
N ILE A 208 19.79 1.85 -13.90
CA ILE A 208 18.73 2.13 -12.90
C ILE A 208 18.62 0.98 -11.90
N LYS A 209 18.58 -0.27 -12.38
CA LYS A 209 18.45 -1.45 -11.50
C LYS A 209 19.63 -1.59 -10.54
N GLU A 210 20.83 -1.39 -11.02
CA GLU A 210 22.05 -1.42 -10.21
C GLU A 210 22.06 -0.29 -9.18
N PHE A 211 21.65 0.92 -9.56
CA PHE A 211 21.60 2.07 -8.67
C PHE A 211 20.54 1.90 -7.58
N PHE A 212 19.35 1.40 -7.93
CA PHE A 212 18.29 1.10 -6.94
C PHE A 212 18.74 0.06 -5.91
N ALA A 213 19.63 -0.86 -6.26
CA ALA A 213 20.16 -1.85 -5.32
C ALA A 213 21.04 -1.24 -4.21
N LEU A 214 21.50 0.01 -4.36
CA LEU A 214 22.23 0.74 -3.30
C LEU A 214 21.32 1.23 -2.18
N LEU A 215 20.04 1.54 -2.47
CA LEU A 215 19.14 2.14 -1.50
C LEU A 215 18.91 1.28 -0.25
N PRO A 216 18.70 -0.05 -0.34
CA PRO A 216 18.59 -0.90 0.85
C PRO A 216 19.82 -0.87 1.76
N ALA A 217 21.01 -0.74 1.19
CA ALA A 217 22.26 -0.67 1.97
C ALA A 217 22.39 0.63 2.78
N MET A 218 21.71 1.69 2.36
CA MET A 218 21.72 2.99 3.06
C MET A 218 20.54 3.12 4.06
N ALA A 219 19.52 2.28 3.93
CA ALA A 219 18.26 2.44 4.67
C ALA A 219 18.45 2.34 6.20
N ASP A 220 19.29 1.42 6.66
CA ASP A 220 19.55 1.25 8.11
C ASP A 220 20.23 2.49 8.69
N GLN A 221 21.23 3.05 8.00
CA GLN A 221 21.89 4.27 8.44
C GLN A 221 20.96 5.49 8.47
N VAL A 222 20.07 5.60 7.47
CA VAL A 222 19.04 6.66 7.44
C VAL A 222 18.08 6.51 8.60
N ALA A 223 17.60 5.30 8.87
CA ALA A 223 16.70 5.01 9.98
C ALA A 223 17.34 5.32 11.34
N ASP A 224 18.54 4.82 11.56
CA ASP A 224 19.30 5.08 12.78
C ASP A 224 19.56 6.59 12.99
N GLY A 225 19.90 7.29 11.91
CA GLY A 225 20.10 8.73 11.92
C GLY A 225 18.84 9.49 12.35
N ILE A 226 17.69 9.10 11.81
CA ILE A 226 16.40 9.71 12.12
C ILE A 226 15.97 9.45 13.56
N ASP A 227 16.10 8.21 14.04
CA ASP A 227 15.68 7.80 15.38
C ASP A 227 16.56 8.43 16.47
N ASN A 228 17.86 8.56 16.20
CA ASN A 228 18.83 9.14 17.14
C ASN A 228 19.04 10.66 16.93
N ARG A 229 18.39 11.28 15.94
CA ARG A 229 18.62 12.69 15.55
C ARG A 229 20.09 13.02 15.32
N ASN A 230 20.79 12.12 14.68
CA ASN A 230 22.20 12.24 14.34
C ASN A 230 22.39 12.01 12.84
N TYR A 231 22.77 13.04 12.12
CA TYR A 231 22.79 13.06 10.66
C TYR A 231 24.23 13.27 10.12
N PRO A 232 25.15 12.29 10.27
CA PRO A 232 26.54 12.48 9.81
C PRO A 232 26.59 12.71 8.31
N GLY A 233 27.37 13.74 7.91
CA GLY A 233 27.57 14.09 6.50
C GLY A 233 28.83 13.48 5.88
N ASP A 234 29.39 12.45 6.47
CA ASP A 234 30.68 11.85 6.08
C ASP A 234 30.66 11.23 4.69
N LEU A 235 29.52 10.68 4.28
CA LEU A 235 29.33 10.09 2.96
C LEU A 235 28.77 11.08 1.92
N GLY A 236 28.34 12.25 2.36
CA GLY A 236 27.76 13.32 1.58
C GLY A 236 27.00 14.27 2.49
N ASN A 237 27.21 15.58 2.32
CA ASN A 237 26.49 16.58 3.09
C ASN A 237 25.51 17.36 2.20
N LEU A 238 24.51 17.98 2.83
CA LEU A 238 23.43 18.69 2.12
C LEU A 238 23.95 19.76 1.16
N THR A 239 25.04 20.47 1.50
CA THR A 239 25.59 21.51 0.62
C THR A 239 26.13 20.92 -0.67
N MET A 240 26.87 19.81 -0.56
CA MET A 240 27.42 19.09 -1.72
C MET A 240 26.33 18.44 -2.56
N GLU A 241 25.37 17.79 -1.89
CA GLU A 241 24.26 17.09 -2.57
C GLU A 241 23.32 18.08 -3.27
N ALA A 242 23.09 19.26 -2.67
CA ALA A 242 22.28 20.31 -3.28
C ALA A 242 22.89 20.81 -4.59
N ALA A 243 24.23 20.95 -4.67
CA ALA A 243 24.91 21.30 -5.92
C ALA A 243 24.69 20.20 -7.00
N GLY A 244 24.70 18.91 -6.60
CA GLY A 244 24.37 17.82 -7.49
C GLY A 244 22.93 17.89 -8.02
N VAL A 245 21.98 18.26 -7.16
CA VAL A 245 20.57 18.46 -7.56
C VAL A 245 20.45 19.65 -8.51
N ASP A 246 21.16 20.75 -8.27
CA ASP A 246 21.19 21.92 -9.16
C ASP A 246 21.65 21.52 -10.57
N HIS A 247 22.67 20.68 -10.71
CA HIS A 247 23.11 20.17 -12.01
C HIS A 247 22.03 19.36 -12.74
N ILE A 248 21.22 18.58 -12.03
CA ILE A 248 20.10 17.84 -12.64
C ILE A 248 19.02 18.82 -13.10
N LEU A 249 18.70 19.84 -12.30
CA LEU A 249 17.70 20.86 -12.65
C LEU A 249 18.14 21.64 -13.90
N GLU A 250 19.36 22.16 -13.95
CA GLU A 250 19.92 22.88 -15.10
C GLU A 250 19.95 22.00 -16.36
N THR A 251 20.33 20.73 -16.21
CA THR A 251 20.37 19.77 -17.32
C THR A 251 18.98 19.50 -17.88
N SER A 252 17.97 19.41 -16.99
CA SER A 252 16.56 19.20 -17.37
C SER A 252 15.98 20.42 -18.07
N GLU A 253 16.23 21.60 -17.53
CA GLU A 253 15.78 22.87 -18.11
C GLU A 253 16.35 23.08 -19.51
N ALA A 254 17.65 22.84 -19.71
CA ALA A 254 18.32 22.93 -21.00
C ALA A 254 17.69 22.00 -22.08
N ARG A 255 16.96 20.95 -21.64
CA ARG A 255 16.27 19.99 -22.52
C ARG A 255 14.74 20.21 -22.54
N GLY A 256 14.24 21.26 -21.89
CA GLY A 256 12.81 21.58 -21.83
C GLY A 256 11.99 20.55 -21.04
N LEU A 257 12.59 19.88 -20.07
CA LEU A 257 11.93 18.87 -19.25
C LEU A 257 11.40 19.48 -17.95
N ASP A 258 10.21 19.04 -17.51
CA ASP A 258 9.66 19.40 -16.21
C ASP A 258 10.42 18.68 -15.09
N SER A 259 10.98 19.44 -14.16
CA SER A 259 11.73 18.95 -13.01
C SER A 259 11.06 19.31 -11.67
N GLY A 260 9.76 19.64 -11.68
CA GLY A 260 9.00 20.09 -10.50
C GLY A 260 9.19 19.25 -9.23
N PRO A 261 9.08 17.91 -9.27
CA PRO A 261 9.33 17.09 -8.09
C PRO A 261 10.74 17.26 -7.51
N LEU A 262 11.77 17.31 -8.36
CA LEU A 262 13.15 17.49 -7.90
C LEU A 262 13.42 18.92 -7.40
N ALA A 263 12.78 19.92 -7.99
CA ALA A 263 12.83 21.31 -7.51
C ALA A 263 12.24 21.43 -6.09
N ALA A 264 11.18 20.69 -5.78
CA ALA A 264 10.63 20.63 -4.43
C ALA A 264 11.60 20.00 -3.42
N VAL A 265 12.30 18.91 -3.80
CA VAL A 265 13.38 18.31 -2.99
C VAL A 265 14.49 19.31 -2.78
N ARG A 266 14.92 20.01 -3.84
CA ARG A 266 15.97 21.05 -3.76
C ARG A 266 15.58 22.19 -2.82
N ALA A 267 14.32 22.63 -2.85
CA ALA A 267 13.81 23.65 -1.94
C ALA A 267 13.83 23.18 -0.48
N LEU A 268 13.52 21.91 -0.22
CA LEU A 268 13.61 21.31 1.11
C LEU A 268 15.05 21.32 1.62
N MET A 269 16.01 20.90 0.81
CA MET A 269 17.45 20.97 1.13
C MET A 269 17.89 22.39 1.42
N GLY A 270 17.42 23.37 0.63
CA GLY A 270 17.70 24.79 0.81
C GLY A 270 17.27 25.33 2.18
N ARG A 271 16.09 24.91 2.67
CA ARG A 271 15.65 25.27 4.02
C ARG A 271 16.54 24.68 5.10
N ALA A 272 16.90 23.41 4.98
CA ALA A 272 17.79 22.75 5.93
C ALA A 272 19.18 23.41 5.97
N ILE A 273 19.74 23.80 4.82
CA ILE A 273 21.01 24.51 4.72
C ILE A 273 20.90 25.90 5.37
N ALA A 274 19.83 26.63 5.10
CA ALA A 274 19.59 27.95 5.69
C ALA A 274 19.46 27.90 7.22
N ASP A 275 18.94 26.80 7.76
CA ASP A 275 18.87 26.50 9.18
C ASP A 275 20.19 25.99 9.80
N GLY A 276 21.30 26.05 9.06
CA GLY A 276 22.65 25.70 9.54
C GLY A 276 23.02 24.22 9.41
N ARG A 277 22.21 23.38 8.76
CA ARG A 277 22.44 21.93 8.59
C ARG A 277 23.16 21.58 7.29
N GLY A 278 23.82 22.52 6.64
CA GLY A 278 24.54 22.29 5.39
C GLY A 278 25.64 21.23 5.47
N GLY A 279 26.20 21.01 6.65
CA GLY A 279 27.22 19.98 6.93
C GLY A 279 26.63 18.60 7.25
N ASP A 280 25.32 18.50 7.46
CA ASP A 280 24.64 17.25 7.81
C ASP A 280 24.32 16.42 6.55
N GLY A 281 24.13 15.11 6.74
CA GLY A 281 23.66 14.21 5.69
C GLY A 281 22.19 14.43 5.30
N PHE A 282 21.77 13.87 4.14
CA PHE A 282 20.45 14.08 3.55
C PHE A 282 19.28 13.82 4.51
N ALA A 283 19.41 12.82 5.39
CA ALA A 283 18.35 12.47 6.34
C ALA A 283 17.95 13.63 7.27
N SER A 284 18.81 14.65 7.45
CA SER A 284 18.52 15.82 8.28
C SER A 284 17.36 16.70 7.76
N VAL A 285 16.94 16.54 6.49
CA VAL A 285 15.78 17.25 5.93
C VAL A 285 14.47 16.85 6.62
N ILE A 286 14.45 15.73 7.36
CA ILE A 286 13.28 15.30 8.12
C ILE A 286 12.86 16.34 9.16
N GLU A 287 13.80 17.11 9.69
CA GLU A 287 13.51 18.15 10.67
C GLU A 287 12.71 19.30 10.05
N ASP A 288 12.82 19.52 8.74
CA ASP A 288 12.00 20.49 8.00
C ASP A 288 10.66 19.88 7.55
N ILE A 289 10.60 18.60 7.24
CA ILE A 289 9.36 17.89 6.94
C ILE A 289 8.43 17.87 8.15
N ARG A 290 8.98 17.75 9.36
CA ARG A 290 8.23 17.74 10.63
C ARG A 290 7.71 19.10 11.06
N LYS A 291 8.22 20.20 10.51
CA LYS A 291 7.72 21.55 10.81
C LYS A 291 6.35 21.77 10.15
N PRO A 292 5.40 22.42 10.84
CA PRO A 292 4.18 22.88 10.18
C PRO A 292 4.54 23.79 9.00
N VAL A 293 3.87 23.60 7.87
CA VAL A 293 3.96 24.55 6.77
C VAL A 293 3.30 25.84 7.23
N ALA A 294 4.08 26.95 7.27
CA ALA A 294 3.60 28.26 7.68
C ALA A 294 2.63 28.85 6.63
#